data_d3e366f34c646580afa0d4c109ec862b
#
_entry.id   d3e366f34c646580afa0d4c109ec862b
#
_cell.length_a   1.000
_cell.length_b   1.000
_cell.length_c   1.000
_cell.angle_alpha   90.00
_cell.angle_beta   90.00
_cell.angle_gamma   90.00
#
_symmetry.space_group_name_H-M   'P 1'
#
loop_
_entity.id
_entity.type
_entity.pdbx_description
1 polymer ?
#
loop_
_entity_poly.entity_id
_entity_poly.type
_entity_poly.pdbx_seq_one_letter_code
_entity_poly.pdbx_strand_id
1 'polypeptide(L)'
;MINCGQAPSRRRLFHDLFRFRLNESLLRWLPCLFLAGLLLAASLVPRLTRGQATSAGTTVPAGELHLAKGNISIRVLAQSPAETDTQLQAICLFRSDPANQLHASLAEINEKLNGLLDQIRKPNLFAGETGETLLLTPRPGTLRAKALLLIGLGDSSNFDPGRMDMVGAIVYQEAIRLGVSKPYFAPTILDGGVSKFPTGQVAGRVLAGFARAARTDELIRDSGMGRGGTIQSLTFLAGATHLADTLEGIKRAIASLPAQ
;
A
#
# COMPACT_ATOMS: atom_id res chain seq x y z
N MET A 1 -50.96 2.97 40.64
CA MET A 1 -50.98 4.46 40.65
C MET A 1 -49.58 4.96 40.75
N ILE A 2 -48.88 5.17 39.65
CA ILE A 2 -47.67 5.94 39.56
C ILE A 2 -47.63 6.60 38.17
N ASN A 3 -47.44 7.86 38.17
CA ASN A 3 -47.72 8.91 37.18
C ASN A 3 -46.71 8.90 36.03
N CYS A 4 -47.19 8.95 34.78
CA CYS A 4 -46.40 9.21 33.57
C CYS A 4 -46.04 10.67 33.47
N GLY A 5 -44.75 11.00 33.56
CA GLY A 5 -44.19 12.33 33.29
C GLY A 5 -43.77 12.44 31.82
N GLN A 6 -44.40 13.35 31.09
CA GLN A 6 -44.12 13.74 29.71
C GLN A 6 -42.77 14.46 29.60
N ALA A 7 -41.96 14.09 28.60
CA ALA A 7 -40.77 14.80 28.15
C ALA A 7 -41.16 15.94 27.17
N PRO A 8 -40.57 17.14 27.26
CA PRO A 8 -40.84 18.20 26.32
C PRO A 8 -39.97 18.12 25.05
N SER A 9 -40.65 18.37 23.94
CA SER A 9 -40.10 18.58 22.61
C SER A 9 -39.16 19.79 22.54
N ARG A 10 -37.92 19.59 22.10
CA ARG A 10 -37.02 20.64 21.62
C ARG A 10 -36.88 20.57 20.12
N ARG A 11 -37.80 21.18 19.39
CA ARG A 11 -37.58 21.73 18.04
C ARG A 11 -37.40 23.24 18.20
N ARG A 12 -36.45 23.78 17.43
CA ARG A 12 -36.07 25.20 17.21
C ARG A 12 -34.83 25.61 18.00
N LEU A 13 -33.72 25.68 17.21
CA LEU A 13 -32.65 26.67 17.27
C LEU A 13 -31.49 26.25 16.34
N PHE A 14 -31.68 26.47 15.04
CA PHE A 14 -30.57 26.50 14.07
C PHE A 14 -31.02 27.33 12.86
N HIS A 15 -31.26 28.61 13.10
CA HIS A 15 -31.31 29.63 12.06
C HIS A 15 -30.75 30.89 12.72
N ASP A 16 -29.55 31.21 12.37
CA ASP A 16 -28.88 32.50 12.43
C ASP A 16 -27.39 32.25 12.75
N LEU A 17 -26.58 32.36 11.74
CA LEU A 17 -25.17 32.76 11.78
C LEU A 17 -24.49 32.40 10.46
N PHE A 18 -24.82 33.14 9.40
CA PHE A 18 -23.90 33.32 8.26
C PHE A 18 -24.37 34.51 7.42
N ARG A 19 -24.21 35.73 7.97
CA ARG A 19 -24.17 36.97 7.18
C ARG A 19 -22.75 37.51 7.25
N PHE A 20 -21.88 37.13 6.34
CA PHE A 20 -20.67 37.88 6.08
C PHE A 20 -20.98 38.96 5.05
N ARG A 21 -20.93 40.21 5.53
CA ARG A 21 -20.98 41.46 4.76
C ARG A 21 -19.74 41.51 3.85
N LEU A 22 -19.97 41.56 2.54
CA LEU A 22 -19.01 42.04 1.55
C LEU A 22 -18.88 43.57 1.75
N ASN A 23 -17.69 44.00 2.05
CA ASN A 23 -17.32 45.40 2.11
C ASN A 23 -16.81 45.84 0.73
N GLU A 24 -17.69 46.53 -0.01
CA GLU A 24 -17.33 47.23 -1.25
C GLU A 24 -16.66 48.57 -0.87
N SER A 25 -15.36 48.61 -0.92
CA SER A 25 -14.64 49.87 -1.11
C SER A 25 -13.18 49.55 -1.44
N LEU A 26 -12.81 49.81 -2.68
CA LEU A 26 -11.53 50.29 -3.18
C LEU A 26 -11.39 50.04 -4.67
N LEU A 27 -12.36 50.59 -5.41
CA LEU A 27 -12.17 50.88 -6.83
C LEU A 27 -11.80 52.34 -6.90
N ARG A 28 -10.54 52.68 -7.07
CA ARG A 28 -10.00 53.93 -7.59
C ARG A 28 -8.49 53.93 -7.49
N TRP A 29 -7.88 53.91 -8.66
CA TRP A 29 -6.70 54.62 -9.09
C TRP A 29 -6.04 53.89 -10.27
N LEU A 30 -6.49 54.26 -11.45
CA LEU A 30 -5.71 54.32 -12.70
C LEU A 30 -5.68 55.81 -13.08
N PRO A 31 -4.85 56.39 -13.86
CA PRO A 31 -3.77 55.86 -14.70
C PRO A 31 -2.44 56.67 -14.60
N CYS A 32 -1.36 56.18 -15.15
CA CYS A 32 -0.43 57.02 -15.96
C CYS A 32 0.57 56.16 -16.74
N LEU A 33 0.52 56.34 -18.02
CA LEU A 33 1.49 56.00 -19.05
C LEU A 33 2.93 56.41 -18.69
N PHE A 34 3.92 55.61 -19.06
CA PHE A 34 5.09 56.13 -19.79
C PHE A 34 5.75 55.01 -20.61
N LEU A 35 5.94 55.37 -21.86
CA LEU A 35 6.66 54.68 -22.92
C LEU A 35 8.18 54.64 -22.65
N ALA A 36 8.79 53.71 -23.33
CA ALA A 36 10.12 53.70 -23.92
C ALA A 36 11.18 52.83 -23.25
N GLY A 37 11.78 51.97 -24.04
CA GLY A 37 13.08 51.41 -23.78
C GLY A 37 13.30 49.97 -24.30
N LEU A 38 13.41 49.88 -25.61
CA LEU A 38 13.98 48.78 -26.39
C LEU A 38 15.37 48.40 -25.87
N LEU A 39 15.62 47.15 -25.47
CA LEU A 39 16.90 46.47 -25.61
C LEU A 39 16.72 44.96 -25.56
N LEU A 40 16.79 44.34 -26.75
CA LEU A 40 17.00 42.92 -26.96
C LEU A 40 18.33 42.50 -26.32
N ALA A 41 18.30 41.64 -25.35
CA ALA A 41 19.41 40.76 -25.03
C ALA A 41 18.83 39.35 -24.89
N ALA A 42 18.84 38.60 -25.98
CA ALA A 42 18.57 37.19 -26.04
C ALA A 42 19.68 36.43 -25.29
N SER A 43 19.55 36.25 -24.00
CA SER A 43 20.32 35.26 -23.26
C SER A 43 19.66 33.90 -23.43
N LEU A 44 20.14 33.14 -24.42
CA LEU A 44 19.95 31.71 -24.54
C LEU A 44 20.63 31.06 -23.32
N VAL A 45 19.90 30.94 -22.21
CA VAL A 45 20.26 30.02 -21.15
C VAL A 45 19.68 28.68 -21.55
N PRO A 46 20.47 27.64 -21.85
CA PRO A 46 19.92 26.31 -22.00
C PRO A 46 19.29 25.93 -20.65
N ARG A 47 17.97 25.89 -20.61
CA ARG A 47 17.25 25.19 -19.53
C ARG A 47 17.71 23.74 -19.60
N LEU A 48 18.69 23.39 -18.78
CA LEU A 48 18.92 22.02 -18.35
C LEU A 48 17.62 21.60 -17.66
N THR A 49 16.71 21.04 -18.44
CA THR A 49 15.66 20.18 -17.92
C THR A 49 16.37 19.05 -17.23
N ARG A 50 16.54 19.19 -15.92
CA ARG A 50 16.92 18.12 -15.03
C ARG A 50 15.76 17.13 -15.12
N GLY A 51 15.85 16.24 -16.12
CA GLY A 51 14.98 15.08 -16.20
C GLY A 51 15.14 14.36 -14.86
N GLN A 52 14.15 14.47 -14.01
CA GLN A 52 13.98 13.50 -12.94
C GLN A 52 13.85 12.16 -13.64
N ALA A 53 14.96 11.44 -13.73
CA ALA A 53 14.95 10.04 -14.04
C ALA A 53 14.16 9.39 -12.88
N THR A 54 12.87 9.24 -13.10
CA THR A 54 12.05 8.31 -12.31
C THR A 54 12.74 6.98 -12.55
N SER A 55 13.45 6.47 -11.56
CA SER A 55 14.06 5.15 -11.61
C SER A 55 12.90 4.15 -11.65
N ALA A 56 12.40 3.90 -12.86
CA ALA A 56 11.49 2.80 -13.11
C ALA A 56 12.27 1.54 -12.76
N GLY A 57 11.95 0.94 -11.64
CA GLY A 57 12.60 -0.29 -11.21
C GLY A 57 12.40 -1.37 -12.27
N THR A 58 13.40 -2.24 -12.44
CA THR A 58 13.33 -3.34 -13.40
C THR A 58 12.32 -4.38 -12.94
N THR A 59 11.22 -4.55 -13.67
CA THR A 59 10.23 -5.61 -13.43
C THR A 59 10.61 -6.85 -14.21
N VAL A 60 10.81 -7.98 -13.53
CA VAL A 60 11.13 -9.27 -14.11
C VAL A 60 9.93 -10.21 -13.98
N PRO A 61 9.42 -10.80 -15.09
CA PRO A 61 8.41 -11.86 -15.01
C PRO A 61 8.99 -13.07 -14.27
N ALA A 62 8.28 -13.60 -13.29
CA ALA A 62 8.67 -14.79 -12.54
C ALA A 62 7.97 -16.06 -13.06
N GLY A 63 6.80 -15.91 -13.65
CA GLY A 63 5.96 -16.99 -14.18
C GLY A 63 4.49 -16.69 -14.08
N GLU A 64 3.67 -17.71 -14.18
CA GLU A 64 2.23 -17.64 -14.06
C GLU A 64 1.70 -18.66 -13.07
N LEU A 65 0.73 -18.24 -12.28
CA LEU A 65 -0.10 -19.13 -11.50
C LEU A 65 -1.27 -19.56 -12.37
N HIS A 66 -1.31 -20.84 -12.71
CA HIS A 66 -2.38 -21.41 -13.53
C HIS A 66 -3.61 -21.70 -12.66
N LEU A 67 -4.76 -21.24 -13.13
CA LEU A 67 -6.08 -21.49 -12.56
C LEU A 67 -6.99 -22.02 -13.64
N ALA A 68 -8.03 -22.79 -13.27
CA ALA A 68 -8.96 -23.36 -14.25
C ALA A 68 -9.65 -22.29 -15.13
N LYS A 69 -9.86 -21.09 -14.59
CA LYS A 69 -10.51 -19.97 -15.29
C LYS A 69 -9.58 -18.80 -15.65
N GLY A 70 -8.29 -19.04 -15.76
CA GLY A 70 -7.33 -18.02 -16.17
C GLY A 70 -6.02 -18.09 -15.39
N ASN A 71 -5.07 -17.30 -15.85
CA ASN A 71 -3.74 -17.27 -15.27
C ASN A 71 -3.53 -15.94 -14.55
N ILE A 72 -2.83 -15.99 -13.42
CA ILE A 72 -2.34 -14.82 -12.71
C ILE A 72 -0.85 -14.65 -13.02
N SER A 73 -0.48 -13.52 -13.62
CA SER A 73 0.91 -13.20 -13.91
C SER A 73 1.66 -12.86 -12.60
N ILE A 74 2.77 -13.54 -12.34
CA ILE A 74 3.62 -13.29 -11.17
C ILE A 74 4.88 -12.57 -11.60
N ARG A 75 5.21 -11.48 -10.94
CA ARG A 75 6.34 -10.60 -11.29
C ARG A 75 7.15 -10.25 -10.05
N VAL A 76 8.42 -9.90 -10.25
CA VAL A 76 9.29 -9.32 -9.22
C VAL A 76 9.80 -7.97 -9.73
N LEU A 77 9.70 -6.95 -8.90
CA LEU A 77 10.12 -5.58 -9.20
C LEU A 77 11.17 -5.13 -8.19
N ALA A 78 12.33 -4.68 -8.69
CA ALA A 78 13.39 -4.10 -7.87
C ALA A 78 13.07 -2.62 -7.59
N GLN A 79 12.23 -2.37 -6.58
CA GLN A 79 11.80 -1.02 -6.20
C GLN A 79 11.44 -0.98 -4.72
N SER A 80 11.65 0.19 -4.08
CA SER A 80 11.14 0.44 -2.73
C SER A 80 9.61 0.47 -2.71
N PRO A 81 8.96 -0.19 -1.75
CA PRO A 81 7.51 -0.08 -1.58
C PRO A 81 7.04 1.36 -1.29
N ALA A 82 7.90 2.22 -0.76
CA ALA A 82 7.59 3.63 -0.53
C ALA A 82 7.45 4.45 -1.82
N GLU A 83 8.00 3.98 -2.95
CA GLU A 83 8.01 4.67 -4.24
C GLU A 83 7.07 4.03 -5.27
N THR A 84 6.37 2.96 -4.90
CA THR A 84 5.59 2.17 -5.85
C THR A 84 4.22 2.78 -6.11
N ASP A 85 3.90 3.01 -7.39
CA ASP A 85 2.58 3.46 -7.83
C ASP A 85 1.68 2.24 -8.08
N THR A 86 0.72 2.03 -7.19
CA THR A 86 -0.20 0.89 -7.25
C THR A 86 -1.54 1.22 -6.57
N GLN A 87 -2.58 0.46 -6.89
CA GLN A 87 -3.87 0.58 -6.20
C GLN A 87 -3.83 -0.01 -4.79
N LEU A 88 -3.09 -1.10 -4.59
CA LEU A 88 -2.90 -1.75 -3.30
C LEU A 88 -1.45 -2.19 -3.12
N GLN A 89 -0.80 -1.63 -2.10
CA GLN A 89 0.49 -2.06 -1.58
C GLN A 89 0.27 -2.79 -0.27
N ALA A 90 0.69 -4.05 -0.17
CA ALA A 90 0.71 -4.77 1.10
C ALA A 90 2.14 -4.88 1.63
N ILE A 91 2.30 -4.69 2.93
CA ILE A 91 3.57 -4.81 3.67
C ILE A 91 3.36 -5.56 4.98
N CYS A 92 4.43 -6.13 5.51
CA CYS A 92 4.41 -6.86 6.78
C CYS A 92 5.07 -6.05 7.90
N LEU A 93 4.57 -6.23 9.11
CA LEU A 93 5.12 -5.62 10.33
C LEU A 93 5.16 -6.65 11.46
N PHE A 94 6.29 -6.74 12.13
CA PHE A 94 6.37 -7.48 13.39
C PHE A 94 5.74 -6.69 14.53
N ARG A 95 5.41 -7.39 15.62
CA ARG A 95 4.97 -6.74 16.85
C ARG A 95 5.98 -5.67 17.27
N SER A 96 5.45 -4.56 17.80
CA SER A 96 6.30 -3.48 18.28
C SER A 96 7.11 -3.95 19.49
N ASP A 97 8.42 -3.89 19.36
CA ASP A 97 9.39 -4.14 20.41
C ASP A 97 10.36 -2.96 20.44
N PRO A 98 10.77 -2.44 21.62
CA PRO A 98 11.78 -1.39 21.71
C PRO A 98 13.10 -1.74 20.99
N ALA A 99 13.42 -3.03 20.88
CA ALA A 99 14.59 -3.52 20.13
C ALA A 99 14.34 -3.62 18.61
N ASN A 100 13.10 -3.54 18.15
CA ASN A 100 12.69 -3.76 16.76
C ASN A 100 12.27 -2.44 16.12
N GLN A 101 13.24 -1.60 15.80
CA GLN A 101 12.99 -0.37 15.04
C GLN A 101 12.65 -0.69 13.59
N LEU A 102 11.92 0.23 12.95
CA LEU A 102 11.67 0.18 11.53
C LEU A 102 12.95 0.54 10.77
N HIS A 103 13.36 -0.30 9.82
CA HIS A 103 14.56 -0.09 9.01
C HIS A 103 14.20 0.04 7.52
N ALA A 104 15.14 0.51 6.74
CA ALA A 104 15.07 0.58 5.28
C ALA A 104 13.70 1.06 4.76
N SER A 105 13.02 0.27 3.94
CA SER A 105 11.76 0.70 3.32
C SER A 105 10.62 0.92 4.31
N LEU A 106 10.59 0.24 5.45
CA LEU A 106 9.61 0.52 6.50
C LEU A 106 9.84 1.88 7.17
N ALA A 107 11.11 2.25 7.41
CA ALA A 107 11.47 3.56 7.93
C ALA A 107 11.09 4.66 6.92
N GLU A 108 11.38 4.45 5.63
CA GLU A 108 11.00 5.36 4.55
C GLU A 108 9.48 5.56 4.46
N ILE A 109 8.70 4.48 4.53
CA ILE A 109 7.23 4.55 4.55
C ILE A 109 6.76 5.33 5.79
N ASN A 110 7.32 5.06 6.96
CA ASN A 110 6.96 5.73 8.20
C ASN A 110 7.24 7.24 8.12
N GLU A 111 8.40 7.64 7.56
CA GLU A 111 8.75 9.04 7.33
C GLU A 111 7.74 9.72 6.39
N LYS A 112 7.44 9.12 5.24
CA LYS A 112 6.44 9.64 4.28
C LYS A 112 5.03 9.75 4.88
N LEU A 113 4.71 8.91 5.85
CA LEU A 113 3.46 8.95 6.61
C LEU A 113 3.54 9.84 7.88
N ASN A 114 4.59 10.68 8.01
CA ASN A 114 4.82 11.56 9.16
C ASN A 114 4.85 10.82 10.52
N GLY A 115 5.49 9.65 10.56
CA GLY A 115 5.62 8.84 11.76
C GLY A 115 4.36 8.08 12.18
N LEU A 116 3.36 7.94 11.29
CA LEU A 116 2.09 7.29 11.62
C LEU A 116 2.27 5.84 12.06
N LEU A 117 3.18 5.07 11.43
CA LEU A 117 3.40 3.68 11.82
C LEU A 117 3.85 3.56 13.28
N ASP A 118 4.73 4.44 13.73
CA ASP A 118 5.14 4.49 15.14
C ASP A 118 4.01 4.93 16.06
N GLN A 119 3.21 5.90 15.61
CA GLN A 119 2.10 6.43 16.41
C GLN A 119 1.00 5.38 16.66
N ILE A 120 0.75 4.47 15.73
CA ILE A 120 -0.25 3.41 15.91
C ILE A 120 0.32 2.18 16.62
N ARG A 121 1.64 1.90 16.47
CA ARG A 121 2.27 0.71 17.05
C ARG A 121 2.58 0.87 18.55
N LYS A 122 3.12 2.03 18.96
CA LYS A 122 3.50 2.29 20.37
C LYS A 122 2.34 2.11 21.37
N PRO A 123 1.13 2.67 21.13
CA PRO A 123 -0.01 2.46 22.01
C PRO A 123 -0.81 1.19 21.71
N ASN A 124 -0.26 0.24 20.96
CA ASN A 124 -0.94 -1.00 20.55
C ASN A 124 -2.29 -0.79 19.80
N LEU A 125 -2.45 0.33 19.08
CA LEU A 125 -3.59 0.52 18.17
C LEU A 125 -3.49 -0.38 16.94
N PHE A 126 -2.27 -0.72 16.55
CA PHE A 126 -1.89 -1.81 15.66
C PHE A 126 -0.70 -2.51 16.31
N ALA A 127 -0.97 -3.60 16.98
CA ALA A 127 0.06 -4.32 17.73
C ALA A 127 1.05 -5.06 16.82
N GLY A 128 0.65 -5.38 15.59
CA GLY A 128 1.39 -6.23 14.66
C GLY A 128 1.27 -7.72 15.01
N GLU A 129 0.20 -8.11 15.71
CA GLU A 129 -0.06 -9.52 16.04
C GLU A 129 -0.24 -10.36 14.77
N THR A 130 0.02 -11.66 14.89
CA THR A 130 -0.07 -12.58 13.75
C THR A 130 -1.46 -12.54 13.11
N GLY A 131 -1.54 -12.11 11.85
CA GLY A 131 -2.80 -12.00 11.11
C GLY A 131 -3.59 -10.72 11.37
N GLU A 132 -3.14 -9.84 12.24
CA GLU A 132 -3.75 -8.52 12.39
C GLU A 132 -3.56 -7.73 11.10
N THR A 133 -4.62 -7.05 10.65
CA THR A 133 -4.59 -6.25 9.42
C THR A 133 -5.10 -4.84 9.67
N LEU A 134 -4.47 -3.87 9.01
CA LEU A 134 -4.94 -2.49 8.98
C LEU A 134 -4.79 -1.93 7.56
N LEU A 135 -5.89 -1.44 7.00
CA LEU A 135 -5.90 -0.78 5.70
C LEU A 135 -5.85 0.73 5.89
N LEU A 136 -4.85 1.36 5.28
CA LEU A 136 -4.66 2.81 5.29
C LEU A 136 -4.90 3.36 3.88
N THR A 137 -5.50 4.54 3.80
CA THR A 137 -5.57 5.35 2.58
C THR A 137 -4.61 6.53 2.74
N PRO A 138 -3.41 6.48 2.15
CA PRO A 138 -2.43 7.55 2.27
C PRO A 138 -2.98 8.87 1.70
N ARG A 139 -2.61 9.98 2.31
CA ARG A 139 -2.95 11.31 1.76
C ARG A 139 -2.26 11.51 0.42
N PRO A 140 -2.89 12.19 -0.54
CA PRO A 140 -2.24 12.57 -1.79
C PRO A 140 -0.88 13.25 -1.52
N GLY A 141 0.17 12.81 -2.22
CA GLY A 141 1.52 13.37 -2.09
C GLY A 141 2.39 12.73 -1.00
N THR A 142 1.86 11.83 -0.17
CA THR A 142 2.67 11.08 0.82
C THR A 142 3.25 9.80 0.23
N LEU A 143 2.41 8.82 -0.07
CA LEU A 143 2.79 7.61 -0.81
C LEU A 143 2.13 7.60 -2.18
N ARG A 144 2.74 6.90 -3.13
CA ARG A 144 2.16 6.73 -4.48
C ARG A 144 1.11 5.61 -4.51
N ALA A 145 1.20 4.65 -3.58
CA ALA A 145 0.18 3.62 -3.38
C ALA A 145 -1.15 4.26 -2.95
N LYS A 146 -2.26 3.86 -3.58
CA LYS A 146 -3.62 4.38 -3.26
C LYS A 146 -4.16 3.80 -1.95
N ALA A 147 -3.79 2.57 -1.65
CA ALA A 147 -4.08 1.91 -0.38
C ALA A 147 -2.83 1.17 0.11
N LEU A 148 -2.60 1.20 1.42
CA LEU A 148 -1.52 0.48 2.09
C LEU A 148 -2.13 -0.48 3.09
N LEU A 149 -1.93 -1.78 2.87
CA LEU A 149 -2.34 -2.84 3.77
C LEU A 149 -1.17 -3.24 4.67
N LEU A 150 -1.33 -3.05 5.97
CA LEU A 150 -0.40 -3.54 6.98
C LEU A 150 -0.84 -4.93 7.42
N ILE A 151 0.10 -5.88 7.52
CA ILE A 151 -0.15 -7.25 7.95
C ILE A 151 0.80 -7.59 9.10
N GLY A 152 0.24 -7.93 10.26
CA GLY A 152 0.99 -8.31 11.44
C GLY A 152 1.59 -9.71 11.31
N LEU A 153 2.86 -9.84 11.70
CA LEU A 153 3.61 -11.09 11.73
C LEU A 153 3.80 -11.65 13.14
N GLY A 154 3.37 -10.93 14.17
CA GLY A 154 3.63 -11.29 15.56
C GLY A 154 5.07 -11.05 15.98
N ASP A 155 5.53 -11.84 16.95
CA ASP A 155 6.89 -11.74 17.51
C ASP A 155 7.95 -12.17 16.48
N SER A 156 8.96 -11.31 16.27
CA SER A 156 10.08 -11.55 15.36
C SER A 156 11.03 -12.66 15.82
N SER A 157 11.15 -12.87 17.13
CA SER A 157 12.01 -13.92 17.71
C SER A 157 11.51 -15.32 17.37
N ASN A 158 10.19 -15.48 17.25
CA ASN A 158 9.50 -16.72 16.95
C ASN A 158 8.99 -16.79 15.51
N PHE A 159 9.54 -15.95 14.61
CA PHE A 159 9.11 -15.95 13.23
C PHE A 159 9.54 -17.24 12.52
N ASP A 160 8.56 -17.86 11.83
CA ASP A 160 8.73 -18.98 10.92
C ASP A 160 8.19 -18.61 9.52
N PRO A 161 8.92 -18.93 8.44
CA PRO A 161 8.49 -18.62 7.08
C PRO A 161 7.14 -19.22 6.68
N GLY A 162 6.70 -20.31 7.32
CA GLY A 162 5.36 -20.89 7.11
C GLY A 162 4.23 -19.92 7.42
N ARG A 163 4.46 -18.94 8.30
CA ARG A 163 3.50 -17.87 8.60
C ARG A 163 3.17 -17.02 7.38
N MET A 164 4.06 -16.96 6.39
CA MET A 164 3.86 -16.20 5.16
C MET A 164 2.79 -16.81 4.22
N ASP A 165 2.39 -18.04 4.43
CA ASP A 165 1.23 -18.63 3.73
C ASP A 165 -0.06 -17.86 4.08
N MET A 166 -0.24 -17.54 5.36
CA MET A 166 -1.36 -16.72 5.82
C MET A 166 -1.31 -15.32 5.20
N VAL A 167 -0.12 -14.71 5.13
CA VAL A 167 0.07 -13.40 4.52
C VAL A 167 -0.36 -13.39 3.06
N GLY A 168 0.05 -14.41 2.29
CA GLY A 168 -0.36 -14.56 0.88
C GLY A 168 -1.86 -14.66 0.72
N ALA A 169 -2.53 -15.43 1.59
CA ALA A 169 -3.99 -15.55 1.58
C ALA A 169 -4.68 -14.21 1.91
N ILE A 170 -4.17 -13.46 2.89
CA ILE A 170 -4.69 -12.13 3.24
C ILE A 170 -4.55 -11.17 2.06
N VAL A 171 -3.40 -11.12 1.40
CA VAL A 171 -3.18 -10.24 0.23
C VAL A 171 -4.19 -10.54 -0.88
N TYR A 172 -4.42 -11.82 -1.18
CA TYR A 172 -5.42 -12.23 -2.17
C TYR A 172 -6.82 -11.75 -1.78
N GLN A 173 -7.26 -12.08 -0.56
CA GLN A 173 -8.61 -11.79 -0.07
C GLN A 173 -8.88 -10.27 -0.02
N GLU A 174 -7.91 -9.48 0.45
CA GLU A 174 -8.04 -8.02 0.48
C GLU A 174 -8.08 -7.42 -0.92
N ALA A 175 -7.27 -7.91 -1.85
CA ALA A 175 -7.31 -7.43 -3.23
C ALA A 175 -8.68 -7.70 -3.87
N ILE A 176 -9.25 -8.91 -3.70
CA ILE A 176 -10.61 -9.23 -4.16
C ILE A 176 -11.65 -8.34 -3.47
N ARG A 177 -11.55 -8.16 -2.15
CA ARG A 177 -12.48 -7.33 -1.37
C ARG A 177 -12.51 -5.87 -1.85
N LEU A 178 -11.35 -5.35 -2.23
CA LEU A 178 -11.18 -3.98 -2.71
C LEU A 178 -11.38 -3.82 -4.23
N GLY A 179 -11.60 -4.90 -4.97
CA GLY A 179 -11.71 -4.86 -6.43
C GLY A 179 -10.38 -4.54 -7.13
N VAL A 180 -9.24 -4.79 -6.49
CA VAL A 180 -7.91 -4.53 -7.05
C VAL A 180 -7.41 -5.77 -7.79
N SER A 181 -7.21 -5.64 -9.10
CA SER A 181 -6.77 -6.76 -9.95
C SER A 181 -5.24 -6.93 -10.03
N LYS A 182 -4.45 -5.97 -9.56
CA LYS A 182 -2.98 -5.96 -9.65
C LYS A 182 -2.35 -5.52 -8.33
N PRO A 183 -2.50 -6.28 -7.24
CA PRO A 183 -1.87 -5.95 -5.96
C PRO A 183 -0.34 -6.07 -6.03
N TYR A 184 0.32 -5.27 -5.21
CA TYR A 184 1.75 -5.32 -4.98
C TYR A 184 2.02 -5.73 -3.54
N PHE A 185 3.09 -6.47 -3.34
CA PHE A 185 3.45 -7.01 -2.03
C PHE A 185 4.95 -6.89 -1.76
N ALA A 186 5.31 -6.40 -0.58
CA ALA A 186 6.67 -6.41 -0.05
C ALA A 186 6.70 -7.19 1.28
N PRO A 187 7.50 -8.25 1.41
CA PRO A 187 7.60 -9.04 2.65
C PRO A 187 8.04 -8.22 3.86
N THR A 188 8.96 -7.27 3.66
CA THR A 188 9.52 -6.34 4.66
C THR A 188 10.03 -6.99 5.95
N ILE A 189 10.30 -8.31 5.94
CA ILE A 189 10.82 -9.01 7.12
C ILE A 189 12.25 -8.58 7.49
N LEU A 190 13.08 -8.28 6.47
CA LEU A 190 14.43 -7.75 6.66
C LEU A 190 14.38 -6.38 7.34
N ASP A 191 13.46 -5.52 6.90
CA ASP A 191 13.25 -4.19 7.43
C ASP A 191 12.67 -4.21 8.85
N GLY A 192 12.10 -5.33 9.26
CA GLY A 192 11.66 -5.64 10.61
C GLY A 192 12.68 -6.41 11.45
N GLY A 193 13.94 -6.52 10.98
CA GLY A 193 15.06 -7.08 11.75
C GLY A 193 15.25 -8.59 11.63
N VAL A 194 14.51 -9.31 10.77
CA VAL A 194 14.66 -10.76 10.59
C VAL A 194 15.39 -11.07 9.29
N SER A 195 16.66 -11.46 9.39
CA SER A 195 17.56 -11.72 8.25
C SER A 195 17.98 -13.20 8.08
N LYS A 196 17.55 -14.08 8.98
CA LYS A 196 18.00 -15.49 9.00
C LYS A 196 17.39 -16.37 7.90
N PHE A 197 16.40 -15.90 7.15
CA PHE A 197 15.73 -16.67 6.11
C PHE A 197 15.99 -16.09 4.73
N PRO A 198 16.24 -16.92 3.69
CA PRO A 198 16.36 -16.49 2.32
C PRO A 198 15.08 -15.77 1.84
N THR A 199 15.22 -14.69 1.11
CA THR A 199 14.07 -13.91 0.61
C THR A 199 13.24 -14.74 -0.37
N GLY A 200 13.85 -15.63 -1.14
CA GLY A 200 13.16 -16.55 -2.02
C GLY A 200 12.30 -17.57 -1.28
N GLN A 201 12.73 -18.06 -0.12
CA GLN A 201 11.91 -18.94 0.72
C GLN A 201 10.66 -18.20 1.20
N VAL A 202 10.83 -16.99 1.69
CA VAL A 202 9.74 -16.13 2.20
C VAL A 202 8.75 -15.83 1.08
N ALA A 203 9.21 -15.38 -0.07
CA ALA A 203 8.37 -15.07 -1.22
C ALA A 203 7.62 -16.29 -1.75
N GLY A 204 8.28 -17.45 -1.79
CA GLY A 204 7.67 -18.72 -2.19
C GLY A 204 6.50 -19.12 -1.29
N ARG A 205 6.63 -18.94 0.03
CA ARG A 205 5.55 -19.22 0.99
C ARG A 205 4.37 -18.26 0.80
N VAL A 206 4.62 -16.97 0.58
CA VAL A 206 3.56 -16.00 0.25
C VAL A 206 2.79 -16.45 -1.00
N LEU A 207 3.52 -16.83 -2.07
CA LEU A 207 2.88 -17.29 -3.30
C LEU A 207 2.05 -18.56 -3.09
N ALA A 208 2.52 -19.51 -2.28
CA ALA A 208 1.77 -20.73 -1.96
C ALA A 208 0.43 -20.40 -1.24
N GLY A 209 0.45 -19.51 -0.27
CA GLY A 209 -0.76 -19.05 0.41
C GLY A 209 -1.72 -18.28 -0.49
N PHE A 210 -1.17 -17.40 -1.33
CA PHE A 210 -1.92 -16.65 -2.33
C PHE A 210 -2.61 -17.59 -3.34
N ALA A 211 -1.89 -18.58 -3.86
CA ALA A 211 -2.41 -19.56 -4.80
C ALA A 211 -3.53 -20.41 -4.17
N ARG A 212 -3.35 -20.83 -2.92
CA ARG A 212 -4.40 -21.56 -2.19
C ARG A 212 -5.68 -20.73 -2.03
N ALA A 213 -5.56 -19.45 -1.67
CA ALA A 213 -6.69 -18.54 -1.56
C ALA A 213 -7.39 -18.32 -2.90
N ALA A 214 -6.61 -18.18 -3.99
CA ALA A 214 -7.14 -18.04 -5.34
C ALA A 214 -7.99 -19.26 -5.76
N ARG A 215 -7.49 -20.47 -5.48
CA ARG A 215 -8.25 -21.73 -5.75
C ARG A 215 -9.52 -21.83 -4.92
N THR A 216 -9.42 -21.46 -3.64
CA THR A 216 -10.61 -21.44 -2.76
C THR A 216 -11.67 -20.48 -3.29
N ASP A 217 -11.27 -19.29 -3.71
CA ASP A 217 -12.18 -18.30 -4.29
C ASP A 217 -12.79 -18.77 -5.61
N GLU A 218 -12.02 -19.48 -6.44
CA GLU A 218 -12.52 -20.08 -7.68
C GLU A 218 -13.62 -21.11 -7.40
N LEU A 219 -13.42 -22.02 -6.45
CA LEU A 219 -14.44 -22.99 -6.02
C LEU A 219 -15.71 -22.30 -5.47
N ILE A 220 -15.54 -21.25 -4.68
CA ILE A 220 -16.66 -20.46 -4.14
C ILE A 220 -17.44 -19.79 -5.28
N ARG A 221 -16.75 -19.21 -6.26
CA ARG A 221 -17.39 -18.58 -7.43
C ARG A 221 -18.15 -19.62 -8.28
N ASP A 222 -17.59 -20.81 -8.45
CA ASP A 222 -18.22 -21.90 -9.19
C ASP A 222 -19.50 -22.40 -8.52
N SER A 223 -19.57 -22.29 -7.19
CA SER A 223 -20.79 -22.58 -6.44
C SER A 223 -21.83 -21.44 -6.47
N GLY A 224 -21.55 -20.33 -7.18
CA GLY A 224 -22.44 -19.17 -7.26
C GLY A 224 -22.40 -18.23 -6.04
N MET A 225 -21.48 -18.47 -5.08
CA MET A 225 -21.40 -17.71 -3.81
C MET A 225 -20.25 -16.71 -3.77
N GLY A 226 -19.43 -16.65 -4.80
CA GLY A 226 -18.25 -15.79 -4.85
C GLY A 226 -18.57 -14.32 -5.10
N ARG A 227 -17.69 -13.44 -4.64
CA ARG A 227 -17.69 -12.03 -5.02
C ARG A 227 -17.14 -11.88 -6.44
N GLY A 228 -17.67 -10.91 -7.19
CA GLY A 228 -17.10 -10.52 -8.47
C GLY A 228 -15.71 -9.90 -8.27
N GLY A 229 -14.82 -10.16 -9.22
CA GLY A 229 -13.45 -9.65 -9.23
C GLY A 229 -12.45 -10.72 -9.63
N THR A 230 -11.41 -10.32 -10.35
CA THR A 230 -10.35 -11.24 -10.77
C THR A 230 -9.00 -10.58 -10.55
N ILE A 231 -8.06 -11.36 -10.04
CA ILE A 231 -6.66 -10.94 -9.98
C ILE A 231 -6.00 -11.25 -11.32
N GLN A 232 -5.36 -10.24 -11.92
CA GLN A 232 -4.62 -10.37 -13.18
C GLN A 232 -3.12 -10.60 -12.93
N SER A 233 -2.58 -9.96 -11.90
CA SER A 233 -1.17 -10.14 -11.55
C SER A 233 -0.92 -9.88 -10.07
N LEU A 234 0.13 -10.52 -9.54
CA LEU A 234 0.75 -10.19 -8.26
C LEU A 234 2.19 -9.75 -8.52
N THR A 235 2.57 -8.58 -8.03
CA THR A 235 3.95 -8.10 -8.11
C THR A 235 4.59 -8.13 -6.73
N PHE A 236 5.68 -8.89 -6.59
CA PHE A 236 6.55 -8.86 -5.43
C PHE A 236 7.54 -7.71 -5.56
N LEU A 237 7.73 -6.97 -4.48
CA LEU A 237 8.77 -5.96 -4.38
C LEU A 237 9.97 -6.55 -3.65
N ALA A 238 11.14 -6.40 -4.23
CA ALA A 238 12.40 -6.83 -3.64
C ALA A 238 13.43 -5.69 -3.73
N GLY A 239 14.34 -5.62 -2.78
CA GLY A 239 15.54 -4.80 -2.93
C GLY A 239 16.40 -5.35 -4.08
N ALA A 240 17.18 -4.50 -4.75
CA ALA A 240 18.01 -4.91 -5.90
C ALA A 240 18.92 -6.11 -5.56
N THR A 241 19.48 -6.14 -4.35
CA THR A 241 20.34 -7.22 -3.85
C THR A 241 19.60 -8.54 -3.62
N HIS A 242 18.28 -8.52 -3.47
CA HIS A 242 17.43 -9.68 -3.18
C HIS A 242 16.59 -10.12 -4.38
N LEU A 243 16.70 -9.41 -5.51
CA LEU A 243 15.90 -9.67 -6.71
C LEU A 243 16.06 -11.11 -7.21
N ALA A 244 17.30 -11.56 -7.37
CA ALA A 244 17.61 -12.88 -7.92
C ALA A 244 17.10 -14.02 -7.02
N ASP A 245 17.36 -13.95 -5.71
CA ASP A 245 16.90 -14.98 -4.76
C ASP A 245 15.36 -15.01 -4.67
N THR A 246 14.73 -13.85 -4.62
CA THR A 246 13.26 -13.73 -4.61
C THR A 246 12.66 -14.35 -5.89
N LEU A 247 13.23 -14.02 -7.05
CA LEU A 247 12.78 -14.54 -8.35
C LEU A 247 12.88 -16.08 -8.40
N GLU A 248 14.02 -16.64 -8.00
CA GLU A 248 14.23 -18.08 -7.99
C GLU A 248 13.32 -18.80 -6.97
N GLY A 249 13.09 -18.20 -5.81
CA GLY A 249 12.16 -18.76 -4.84
C GLY A 249 10.72 -18.80 -5.34
N ILE A 250 10.28 -17.77 -6.04
CA ILE A 250 8.95 -17.72 -6.66
C ILE A 250 8.83 -18.75 -7.78
N LYS A 251 9.84 -18.88 -8.67
CA LYS A 251 9.85 -19.90 -9.74
C LYS A 251 9.73 -21.30 -9.17
N ARG A 252 10.52 -21.63 -8.13
CA ARG A 252 10.41 -22.91 -7.43
C ARG A 252 9.04 -23.14 -6.83
N ALA A 253 8.45 -22.12 -6.22
CA ALA A 253 7.10 -22.20 -5.67
C ALA A 253 6.07 -22.49 -6.77
N ILE A 254 6.11 -21.78 -7.91
CA ILE A 254 5.22 -22.05 -9.06
C ILE A 254 5.36 -23.50 -9.53
N ALA A 255 6.58 -23.98 -9.68
CA ALA A 255 6.86 -25.35 -10.13
C ALA A 255 6.37 -26.43 -9.13
N SER A 256 6.28 -26.10 -7.85
CA SER A 256 5.80 -26.99 -6.79
C SER A 256 4.30 -26.98 -6.57
N LEU A 257 3.59 -26.01 -7.16
CA LEU A 257 2.12 -25.97 -7.04
C LEU A 257 1.52 -27.13 -7.83
N PRO A 258 0.46 -27.80 -7.29
CA PRO A 258 -0.22 -28.86 -8.00
C PRO A 258 -0.72 -28.36 -9.36
N ALA A 259 -0.44 -29.15 -10.41
CA ALA A 259 -1.08 -28.94 -11.71
C ALA A 259 -2.61 -29.06 -11.54
N GLN A 260 -3.36 -28.21 -12.21
CA GLN A 260 -4.83 -28.23 -12.24
C GLN A 260 -5.33 -28.86 -13.52
#